data_7c307ab5e15c771aa92672c91903549d
#
_entry.id   7c307ab5e15c771aa92672c91903549d
#
_cell.length_a   1.000
_cell.length_b   1.000
_cell.length_c   1.000
_cell.angle_alpha   90.00
_cell.angle_beta   90.00
_cell.angle_gamma   90.00
#
_symmetry.space_group_name_H-M   'P 1'
#
loop_
_entity.id
_entity.type
_entity.pdbx_description
1 polymer ?
#
loop_
_entity_poly.entity_id
_entity_poly.type
_entity_poly.pdbx_seq_one_letter_code
_entity_poly.pdbx_strand_id
1 'polypeptide(L)'
;MTQRKIIDVSTYNDTIDWKKVKKYGCDGAIIKIIRKDLGKDKKFEENYKKCEKLGIPWGVYNYTYATTVAKAKSDMELVCDILDKISKKHFKYGVWFDIEDKVQAGLSKVKIAEIINAAQTVVESRGYKFGVYTGMSYFSEHIDKNKVKCKNWWIARYYKGYNRMAFKATPNKSYKPTNVADLMVWQYTSSGVFPAKVSTGNGGKFDLNILYHDFPATVQKEETTKKVKYTGKFPKLPPRGYYAFLDGITVLKNTREEIEKLQKFLNWAIGSKLETDGKYGEKTEDAVSIFQSKCKLKIDGKFGAKSLKAAKLFSK
;
A
#
# COMPACT_ATOMS: atom_id res chain seq x y z
N MET A 1 -12.15 6.22 -21.78
CA MET A 1 -10.71 6.13 -21.42
C MET A 1 -10.12 4.90 -22.09
N THR A 2 -8.95 5.03 -22.70
CA THR A 2 -8.28 3.92 -23.41
C THR A 2 -7.76 2.91 -22.39
N GLN A 3 -8.13 1.65 -22.54
CA GLN A 3 -7.61 0.55 -21.70
C GLN A 3 -6.11 0.38 -21.96
N ARG A 4 -5.31 0.32 -20.90
CA ARG A 4 -3.86 0.15 -20.99
C ARG A 4 -3.48 -1.30 -20.69
N LYS A 5 -2.56 -1.85 -21.48
CA LYS A 5 -1.99 -3.17 -21.25
C LYS A 5 -0.68 -3.05 -20.49
N ILE A 6 -0.66 -3.58 -19.28
CA ILE A 6 0.50 -3.58 -18.41
C ILE A 6 0.89 -5.01 -18.02
N ILE A 7 2.11 -5.18 -17.56
CA ILE A 7 2.62 -6.46 -17.03
C ILE A 7 2.91 -6.32 -15.54
N ASP A 8 2.88 -7.44 -14.83
CA ASP A 8 3.54 -7.49 -13.52
C ASP A 8 4.70 -8.47 -13.55
N VAL A 9 5.74 -8.16 -12.77
CA VAL A 9 7.02 -8.82 -12.88
C VAL A 9 7.72 -8.96 -11.53
N SER A 10 8.55 -10.01 -11.44
CA SER A 10 9.38 -10.31 -10.28
C SER A 10 10.70 -10.97 -10.71
N THR A 11 11.46 -11.46 -9.74
CA THR A 11 12.65 -12.28 -9.99
C THR A 11 12.40 -13.49 -10.89
N TYR A 12 11.14 -14.00 -10.97
CA TYR A 12 10.80 -15.14 -11.83
C TYR A 12 10.94 -14.83 -13.32
N ASN A 13 10.78 -13.56 -13.72
CA ASN A 13 10.99 -13.15 -15.11
C ASN A 13 12.45 -12.99 -15.48
N ASP A 14 13.37 -13.06 -14.50
CA ASP A 14 14.81 -12.88 -14.64
C ASP A 14 15.18 -11.59 -15.39
N THR A 15 16.00 -11.63 -16.39
CA THR A 15 16.42 -10.43 -17.13
C THR A 15 15.41 -10.07 -18.22
N ILE A 16 14.91 -8.83 -18.18
CA ILE A 16 13.90 -8.32 -19.11
C ILE A 16 14.50 -7.28 -20.05
N ASP A 17 14.25 -7.44 -21.36
CA ASP A 17 14.54 -6.42 -22.37
C ASP A 17 13.43 -5.36 -22.42
N TRP A 18 13.52 -4.40 -21.53
CA TRP A 18 12.51 -3.32 -21.37
C TRP A 18 12.37 -2.43 -22.62
N LYS A 19 13.41 -2.35 -23.48
CA LYS A 19 13.31 -1.64 -24.76
C LYS A 19 12.32 -2.35 -25.69
N LYS A 20 12.42 -3.68 -25.77
CA LYS A 20 11.47 -4.49 -26.55
C LYS A 20 10.08 -4.47 -25.94
N VAL A 21 9.94 -4.58 -24.60
CA VAL A 21 8.65 -4.48 -23.89
C VAL A 21 7.94 -3.18 -24.28
N LYS A 22 8.63 -2.04 -24.22
CA LYS A 22 8.10 -0.73 -24.65
C LYS A 22 7.77 -0.70 -26.14
N LYS A 23 8.67 -1.20 -27.00
CA LYS A 23 8.47 -1.27 -28.47
C LYS A 23 7.22 -2.05 -28.86
N TYR A 24 6.87 -3.10 -28.11
CA TYR A 24 5.67 -3.89 -28.35
C TYR A 24 4.39 -3.27 -27.79
N GLY A 25 4.45 -2.07 -27.22
CA GLY A 25 3.28 -1.29 -26.78
C GLY A 25 2.80 -1.64 -25.37
N CYS A 26 3.70 -2.09 -24.49
CA CYS A 26 3.38 -2.24 -23.09
C CYS A 26 3.34 -0.86 -22.41
N ASP A 27 2.20 -0.55 -21.77
CA ASP A 27 1.92 0.77 -21.19
C ASP A 27 2.54 0.95 -19.79
N GLY A 28 3.11 -0.09 -19.21
CA GLY A 28 3.80 -0.03 -17.93
C GLY A 28 3.90 -1.33 -17.17
N ALA A 29 4.37 -1.28 -15.94
CA ALA A 29 4.61 -2.46 -15.12
C ALA A 29 4.28 -2.27 -13.64
N ILE A 30 3.91 -3.36 -12.96
CA ILE A 30 3.88 -3.45 -11.49
C ILE A 30 4.97 -4.44 -11.08
N ILE A 31 5.93 -3.99 -10.25
CA ILE A 31 7.19 -4.70 -9.98
C ILE A 31 7.18 -5.22 -8.54
N LYS A 32 7.49 -6.49 -8.32
CA LYS A 32 7.66 -7.03 -6.96
C LYS A 32 8.78 -6.27 -6.24
N ILE A 33 8.51 -5.81 -5.01
CA ILE A 33 9.48 -4.98 -4.29
C ILE A 33 10.19 -5.76 -3.18
N ILE A 34 9.49 -6.57 -2.38
CA ILE A 34 10.09 -7.37 -1.31
C ILE A 34 9.70 -8.85 -1.40
N ARG A 35 10.56 -9.70 -0.84
CA ARG A 35 10.37 -11.15 -0.72
C ARG A 35 9.82 -11.52 0.64
N LYS A 36 9.52 -12.81 0.85
CA LYS A 36 9.05 -13.38 2.11
C LYS A 36 9.99 -13.11 3.30
N ASP A 37 11.29 -13.11 3.06
CA ASP A 37 12.34 -12.84 4.05
C ASP A 37 12.58 -11.34 4.28
N LEU A 38 11.70 -10.49 3.77
CA LEU A 38 11.77 -9.03 3.81
C LEU A 38 12.98 -8.43 3.07
N GLY A 39 13.77 -9.22 2.39
CA GLY A 39 14.76 -8.71 1.44
C GLY A 39 14.10 -8.14 0.20
N LYS A 40 14.76 -7.20 -0.48
CA LYS A 40 14.31 -6.72 -1.79
C LYS A 40 14.22 -7.90 -2.78
N ASP A 41 13.22 -7.88 -3.67
CA ASP A 41 13.21 -8.79 -4.81
C ASP A 41 14.50 -8.64 -5.62
N LYS A 42 15.14 -9.75 -6.03
CA LYS A 42 16.46 -9.75 -6.65
C LYS A 42 16.53 -8.93 -7.96
N LYS A 43 15.40 -8.77 -8.64
CA LYS A 43 15.29 -8.02 -9.90
C LYS A 43 14.62 -6.65 -9.74
N PHE A 44 14.20 -6.27 -8.53
CA PHE A 44 13.53 -5.01 -8.29
C PHE A 44 14.34 -3.80 -8.77
N GLU A 45 15.62 -3.72 -8.34
CA GLU A 45 16.45 -2.56 -8.68
C GLU A 45 16.74 -2.47 -10.17
N GLU A 46 17.00 -3.60 -10.83
CA GLU A 46 17.22 -3.64 -12.27
C GLU A 46 15.97 -3.16 -13.02
N ASN A 47 14.80 -3.68 -12.64
CA ASN A 47 13.53 -3.40 -13.31
C ASN A 47 13.11 -1.95 -13.16
N TYR A 48 13.04 -1.39 -11.92
CA TYR A 48 12.59 0.00 -11.75
C TYR A 48 13.58 1.00 -12.40
N LYS A 49 14.90 0.77 -12.32
CA LYS A 49 15.89 1.64 -12.95
C LYS A 49 15.73 1.69 -14.47
N LYS A 50 15.43 0.55 -15.08
CA LYS A 50 15.17 0.46 -16.53
C LYS A 50 13.83 1.13 -16.89
N CYS A 51 12.77 0.97 -16.08
CA CYS A 51 11.52 1.67 -16.28
C CYS A 51 11.70 3.19 -16.18
N GLU A 52 12.39 3.69 -15.14
CA GLU A 52 12.72 5.11 -14.99
C GLU A 52 13.51 5.66 -16.19
N LYS A 53 14.58 4.94 -16.61
CA LYS A 53 15.42 5.36 -17.73
C LYS A 53 14.67 5.43 -19.06
N LEU A 54 13.71 4.53 -19.27
CA LEU A 54 12.96 4.44 -20.53
C LEU A 54 11.64 5.22 -20.50
N GLY A 55 11.30 5.86 -19.38
CA GLY A 55 10.03 6.56 -19.22
C GLY A 55 8.83 5.62 -19.24
N ILE A 56 8.98 4.39 -18.75
CA ILE A 56 7.90 3.41 -18.61
C ILE A 56 7.19 3.64 -17.28
N PRO A 57 5.88 3.92 -17.24
CA PRO A 57 5.12 4.02 -16.00
C PRO A 57 5.21 2.72 -15.19
N TRP A 58 5.38 2.85 -13.87
CA TRP A 58 5.52 1.68 -13.00
C TRP A 58 4.88 1.89 -11.63
N GLY A 59 4.65 0.78 -10.95
CA GLY A 59 4.25 0.66 -9.55
C GLY A 59 4.92 -0.53 -8.91
N VAL A 60 4.57 -0.83 -7.66
CA VAL A 60 5.13 -1.98 -6.94
C VAL A 60 4.04 -2.83 -6.31
N TYR A 61 4.36 -4.13 -6.09
CA TYR A 61 3.55 -4.99 -5.27
C TYR A 61 4.37 -5.72 -4.20
N ASN A 62 3.71 -6.00 -3.09
CA ASN A 62 4.22 -6.84 -2.02
C ASN A 62 3.29 -8.04 -1.82
N TYR A 63 3.74 -9.25 -2.17
CA TYR A 63 3.06 -10.49 -1.81
C TYR A 63 3.19 -10.67 -0.29
N THR A 64 2.09 -10.46 0.43
CA THR A 64 2.13 -10.43 1.89
C THR A 64 1.91 -11.80 2.53
N TYR A 65 2.61 -12.04 3.63
CA TYR A 65 2.38 -13.16 4.56
C TYR A 65 1.87 -12.66 5.92
N ALA A 66 1.39 -11.42 5.99
CA ALA A 66 0.93 -10.81 7.23
C ALA A 66 -0.38 -11.47 7.70
N THR A 67 -0.36 -12.00 8.92
CA THR A 67 -1.54 -12.51 9.63
C THR A 67 -1.96 -11.60 10.78
N THR A 68 -1.23 -10.51 11.01
CA THR A 68 -1.50 -9.51 12.03
C THR A 68 -1.40 -8.10 11.48
N VAL A 69 -2.10 -7.17 12.11
CA VAL A 69 -2.04 -5.72 11.81
C VAL A 69 -0.60 -5.20 11.95
N ALA A 70 0.09 -5.58 13.02
CA ALA A 70 1.48 -5.15 13.27
C ALA A 70 2.42 -5.59 12.13
N LYS A 71 2.27 -6.83 11.64
CA LYS A 71 3.08 -7.34 10.54
C LYS A 71 2.79 -6.60 9.24
N ALA A 72 1.52 -6.34 8.92
CA ALA A 72 1.14 -5.58 7.73
C ALA A 72 1.69 -4.14 7.76
N LYS A 73 1.59 -3.47 8.91
CA LYS A 73 2.19 -2.14 9.11
C LYS A 73 3.71 -2.18 8.85
N SER A 74 4.42 -3.10 9.51
CA SER A 74 5.88 -3.22 9.37
C SER A 74 6.33 -3.52 7.93
N ASP A 75 5.61 -4.39 7.21
CA ASP A 75 5.92 -4.71 5.83
C ASP A 75 5.73 -3.48 4.91
N MET A 76 4.67 -2.71 5.12
CA MET A 76 4.43 -1.51 4.32
C MET A 76 5.37 -0.36 4.68
N GLU A 77 5.81 -0.24 5.93
CA GLU A 77 6.88 0.69 6.31
C GLU A 77 8.17 0.38 5.53
N LEU A 78 8.57 -0.89 5.49
CA LEU A 78 9.74 -1.32 4.71
C LEU A 78 9.59 -1.00 3.22
N VAL A 79 8.42 -1.25 2.63
CA VAL A 79 8.14 -0.91 1.23
C VAL A 79 8.29 0.60 1.00
N CYS A 80 7.70 1.42 1.86
CA CYS A 80 7.81 2.87 1.76
C CYS A 80 9.24 3.37 1.96
N ASP A 81 10.00 2.79 2.90
CA ASP A 81 11.40 3.14 3.15
C ASP A 81 12.30 2.83 1.95
N ILE A 82 12.00 1.75 1.20
CA ILE A 82 12.70 1.46 -0.05
C ILE A 82 12.35 2.51 -1.10
N LEU A 83 11.06 2.82 -1.25
CA LEU A 83 10.58 3.80 -2.24
C LEU A 83 11.09 5.21 -1.97
N ASP A 84 11.22 5.62 -0.70
CA ASP A 84 11.71 6.97 -0.34
C ASP A 84 13.16 7.21 -0.75
N LYS A 85 13.95 6.15 -0.92
CA LYS A 85 15.39 6.20 -1.24
C LYS A 85 15.69 6.15 -2.74
N ILE A 86 14.68 6.04 -3.61
CA ILE A 86 14.87 5.85 -5.05
C ILE A 86 14.17 6.90 -5.90
N SER A 87 14.58 7.03 -7.17
CA SER A 87 13.90 7.89 -8.15
C SER A 87 12.52 7.35 -8.49
N LYS A 88 11.52 8.24 -8.54
CA LYS A 88 10.10 7.95 -8.73
C LYS A 88 9.44 8.84 -9.81
N LYS A 89 10.20 9.33 -10.78
CA LYS A 89 9.67 10.22 -11.83
C LYS A 89 8.53 9.55 -12.60
N HIS A 90 8.63 8.25 -12.85
CA HIS A 90 7.66 7.45 -13.59
C HIS A 90 6.86 6.48 -12.70
N PHE A 91 6.91 6.64 -11.38
CA PHE A 91 6.11 5.88 -10.42
C PHE A 91 4.65 6.37 -10.45
N LYS A 92 3.81 5.71 -11.24
CA LYS A 92 2.41 6.12 -11.49
C LYS A 92 1.38 5.12 -10.97
N TYR A 93 1.77 3.85 -10.80
CA TYR A 93 0.85 2.75 -10.52
C TYR A 93 0.83 2.31 -9.05
N GLY A 94 1.32 3.16 -8.13
CA GLY A 94 1.15 3.01 -6.68
C GLY A 94 1.77 1.76 -6.07
N VAL A 95 1.33 1.48 -4.85
CA VAL A 95 1.73 0.33 -4.04
C VAL A 95 0.55 -0.63 -3.92
N TRP A 96 0.76 -1.89 -4.30
CA TRP A 96 -0.26 -2.93 -4.25
C TRP A 96 0.04 -3.93 -3.16
N PHE A 97 -0.93 -4.13 -2.28
CA PHE A 97 -0.90 -5.12 -1.20
C PHE A 97 -1.52 -6.41 -1.72
N ASP A 98 -0.67 -7.38 -2.04
CA ASP A 98 -1.05 -8.66 -2.62
C ASP A 98 -1.36 -9.65 -1.50
N ILE A 99 -2.65 -9.91 -1.28
CA ILE A 99 -3.18 -10.75 -0.21
C ILE A 99 -3.97 -11.93 -0.78
N GLU A 100 -3.37 -13.10 -0.79
CA GLU A 100 -3.96 -14.33 -1.35
C GLU A 100 -3.31 -15.63 -0.81
N ASP A 101 -2.39 -15.51 0.16
CA ASP A 101 -1.66 -16.68 0.67
C ASP A 101 -2.53 -17.52 1.61
N LYS A 102 -2.24 -18.82 1.65
CA LYS A 102 -2.92 -19.80 2.51
C LYS A 102 -2.83 -19.46 3.99
N VAL A 103 -1.78 -18.77 4.41
CA VAL A 103 -1.63 -18.37 5.83
C VAL A 103 -2.71 -17.41 6.31
N GLN A 104 -3.34 -16.68 5.39
CA GLN A 104 -4.43 -15.75 5.72
C GLN A 104 -5.81 -16.37 5.51
N ALA A 105 -5.93 -17.44 4.72
CA ALA A 105 -7.23 -18.04 4.39
C ALA A 105 -8.01 -18.55 5.61
N GLY A 106 -7.31 -18.89 6.70
CA GLY A 106 -7.93 -19.29 7.98
C GLY A 106 -8.36 -18.12 8.88
N LEU A 107 -8.07 -16.87 8.51
CA LEU A 107 -8.45 -15.68 9.27
C LEU A 107 -9.91 -15.31 9.00
N SER A 108 -10.57 -14.68 9.97
CA SER A 108 -11.89 -14.11 9.73
C SER A 108 -11.82 -12.95 8.71
N LYS A 109 -12.91 -12.74 7.96
CA LYS A 109 -13.02 -11.61 7.01
C LYS A 109 -12.80 -10.25 7.69
N VAL A 110 -13.19 -10.13 8.97
CA VAL A 110 -12.93 -8.93 9.78
C VAL A 110 -11.43 -8.73 9.95
N LYS A 111 -10.70 -9.80 10.33
CA LYS A 111 -9.26 -9.74 10.54
C LYS A 111 -8.49 -9.41 9.26
N ILE A 112 -8.89 -9.99 8.14
CA ILE A 112 -8.33 -9.66 6.82
C ILE A 112 -8.55 -8.18 6.48
N ALA A 113 -9.76 -7.64 6.73
CA ALA A 113 -10.04 -6.23 6.50
C ALA A 113 -9.20 -5.30 7.40
N GLU A 114 -8.99 -5.65 8.68
CA GLU A 114 -8.10 -4.91 9.59
C GLU A 114 -6.66 -4.87 9.06
N ILE A 115 -6.14 -6.01 8.59
CA ILE A 115 -4.81 -6.14 8.00
C ILE A 115 -4.65 -5.25 6.76
N ILE A 116 -5.62 -5.30 5.84
CA ILE A 116 -5.62 -4.46 4.62
C ILE A 116 -5.70 -2.98 4.98
N ASN A 117 -6.61 -2.60 5.88
CA ASN A 117 -6.80 -1.20 6.28
C ASN A 117 -5.56 -0.64 6.99
N ALA A 118 -4.85 -1.47 7.76
CA ALA A 118 -3.61 -1.09 8.41
C ALA A 118 -2.47 -0.86 7.39
N ALA A 119 -2.36 -1.73 6.39
CA ALA A 119 -1.43 -1.56 5.26
C ALA A 119 -1.73 -0.26 4.49
N GLN A 120 -2.99 0.01 4.17
CA GLN A 120 -3.43 1.25 3.53
C GLN A 120 -3.02 2.49 4.32
N THR A 121 -3.28 2.48 5.64
CA THR A 121 -2.95 3.61 6.51
C THR A 121 -1.47 3.97 6.44
N VAL A 122 -0.57 2.99 6.47
CA VAL A 122 0.88 3.23 6.36
C VAL A 122 1.23 3.83 5.00
N VAL A 123 0.81 3.20 3.91
CA VAL A 123 1.17 3.61 2.55
C VAL A 123 0.67 5.03 2.24
N GLU A 124 -0.59 5.31 2.56
CA GLU A 124 -1.20 6.62 2.29
C GLU A 124 -0.64 7.72 3.19
N SER A 125 -0.28 7.41 4.44
CA SER A 125 0.37 8.36 5.35
C SER A 125 1.75 8.81 4.85
N ARG A 126 2.41 7.97 4.04
CA ARG A 126 3.69 8.26 3.37
C ARG A 126 3.50 8.94 2.01
N GLY A 127 2.26 9.30 1.65
CA GLY A 127 1.92 10.00 0.40
C GLY A 127 1.87 9.10 -0.83
N TYR A 128 1.90 7.78 -0.68
CA TYR A 128 1.77 6.84 -1.78
C TYR A 128 0.31 6.45 -2.03
N LYS A 129 0.00 6.07 -3.26
CA LYS A 129 -1.29 5.49 -3.64
C LYS A 129 -1.31 4.02 -3.25
N PHE A 130 -2.43 3.56 -2.73
CA PHE A 130 -2.61 2.19 -2.27
C PHE A 130 -3.70 1.45 -3.06
N GLY A 131 -3.45 0.19 -3.38
CA GLY A 131 -4.41 -0.74 -3.94
C GLY A 131 -4.23 -2.14 -3.37
N VAL A 132 -5.23 -2.99 -3.57
CA VAL A 132 -5.24 -4.38 -3.12
C VAL A 132 -5.28 -5.31 -4.32
N TYR A 133 -4.33 -6.25 -4.39
CA TYR A 133 -4.37 -7.37 -5.32
C TYR A 133 -4.83 -8.64 -4.61
N THR A 134 -5.63 -9.42 -5.30
CA THR A 134 -6.02 -10.77 -4.89
C THR A 134 -6.63 -11.57 -6.05
N GLY A 135 -6.67 -12.88 -5.92
CA GLY A 135 -7.43 -13.75 -6.83
C GLY A 135 -8.95 -13.60 -6.64
N MET A 136 -9.74 -13.81 -7.73
CA MET A 136 -11.19 -13.68 -7.69
C MET A 136 -11.86 -14.60 -6.66
N SER A 137 -11.40 -15.85 -6.52
CA SER A 137 -11.92 -16.78 -5.51
C SER A 137 -11.64 -16.26 -4.09
N TYR A 138 -10.40 -15.85 -3.82
CA TYR A 138 -10.02 -15.30 -2.54
C TYR A 138 -10.82 -14.04 -2.19
N PHE A 139 -11.04 -13.15 -3.18
CA PHE A 139 -11.88 -11.96 -3.01
C PHE A 139 -13.30 -12.31 -2.54
N SER A 140 -13.92 -13.31 -3.17
CA SER A 140 -15.29 -13.71 -2.87
C SER A 140 -15.42 -14.44 -1.52
N GLU A 141 -14.42 -15.27 -1.21
CA GLU A 141 -14.49 -16.19 -0.07
C GLU A 141 -13.96 -15.54 1.22
N HIS A 142 -12.91 -14.73 1.15
CA HIS A 142 -12.17 -14.26 2.32
C HIS A 142 -12.24 -12.76 2.56
N ILE A 143 -12.68 -11.94 1.60
CA ILE A 143 -12.72 -10.49 1.77
C ILE A 143 -14.15 -9.99 2.00
N ASP A 144 -14.36 -9.24 3.08
CA ASP A 144 -15.54 -8.42 3.27
C ASP A 144 -15.25 -7.01 2.72
N LYS A 145 -15.66 -6.78 1.45
CA LYS A 145 -15.46 -5.51 0.76
C LYS A 145 -16.07 -4.30 1.47
N ASN A 146 -17.09 -4.51 2.33
CA ASN A 146 -17.73 -3.42 3.07
C ASN A 146 -16.89 -2.95 4.26
N LYS A 147 -15.99 -3.81 4.77
CA LYS A 147 -15.06 -3.50 5.87
C LYS A 147 -13.71 -3.00 5.37
N VAL A 148 -13.37 -3.21 4.09
CA VAL A 148 -12.15 -2.71 3.48
C VAL A 148 -12.37 -1.27 2.98
N LYS A 149 -11.54 -0.35 3.46
CA LYS A 149 -11.61 1.08 3.09
C LYS A 149 -11.12 1.34 1.67
N CYS A 150 -10.12 0.57 1.20
CA CYS A 150 -9.56 0.68 -0.13
C CYS A 150 -10.60 0.40 -1.20
N LYS A 151 -10.61 1.24 -2.25
CA LYS A 151 -11.50 1.10 -3.41
C LYS A 151 -10.73 0.83 -4.71
N ASN A 152 -9.44 0.55 -4.64
CA ASN A 152 -8.61 0.27 -5.80
C ASN A 152 -8.30 -1.23 -5.83
N TRP A 153 -8.99 -1.97 -6.67
CA TRP A 153 -8.86 -3.42 -6.73
C TRP A 153 -8.10 -3.86 -7.98
N TRP A 154 -7.13 -4.73 -7.80
CA TRP A 154 -6.46 -5.48 -8.85
C TRP A 154 -6.82 -6.96 -8.66
N ILE A 155 -7.63 -7.50 -9.55
CA ILE A 155 -8.20 -8.85 -9.42
C ILE A 155 -7.64 -9.78 -10.49
N ALA A 156 -7.12 -10.92 -10.06
CA ALA A 156 -6.76 -12.01 -10.95
C ALA A 156 -7.98 -12.90 -11.22
N ARG A 157 -8.31 -13.04 -12.50
CA ARG A 157 -9.29 -14.02 -12.97
C ARG A 157 -8.91 -14.48 -14.37
N TYR A 158 -8.42 -15.72 -14.46
CA TYR A 158 -7.87 -16.25 -15.69
C TYR A 158 -8.88 -17.07 -16.48
N TYR A 159 -8.72 -17.04 -17.79
CA TYR A 159 -9.36 -17.99 -18.68
C TYR A 159 -8.52 -19.27 -18.77
N LYS A 160 -9.11 -20.40 -18.41
CA LYS A 160 -8.40 -21.68 -18.32
C LYS A 160 -7.83 -22.20 -19.66
N GLY A 161 -8.33 -21.70 -20.80
CA GLY A 161 -7.88 -22.10 -22.13
C GLY A 161 -6.59 -21.40 -22.62
N TYR A 162 -6.06 -20.42 -21.91
CA TYR A 162 -4.87 -19.68 -22.34
C TYR A 162 -3.57 -20.33 -21.84
N ASN A 163 -2.97 -21.22 -22.64
CA ASN A 163 -1.65 -21.75 -22.35
C ASN A 163 -0.51 -20.77 -22.70
N ARG A 164 -0.67 -19.97 -23.78
CA ARG A 164 0.24 -18.92 -24.23
C ARG A 164 -0.55 -17.84 -24.92
N MET A 165 -0.85 -16.76 -24.24
CA MET A 165 -1.61 -15.67 -24.81
C MET A 165 -0.70 -14.59 -25.37
N ALA A 166 -0.85 -14.25 -26.65
CA ALA A 166 -0.08 -13.16 -27.24
C ALA A 166 -0.39 -11.83 -26.54
N PHE A 167 0.65 -11.04 -26.23
CA PHE A 167 0.54 -9.75 -25.55
C PHE A 167 -0.49 -8.81 -26.22
N LYS A 168 -0.54 -8.81 -27.55
CA LYS A 168 -1.51 -7.97 -28.31
C LYS A 168 -2.93 -8.53 -28.35
N ALA A 169 -3.14 -9.81 -28.01
CA ALA A 169 -4.47 -10.42 -28.05
C ALA A 169 -5.41 -9.73 -27.03
N THR A 170 -6.69 -9.66 -27.38
CA THR A 170 -7.73 -9.15 -26.48
C THR A 170 -8.20 -10.28 -25.59
N PRO A 171 -8.22 -10.10 -24.26
CA PRO A 171 -8.73 -11.12 -23.36
C PRO A 171 -10.26 -11.29 -23.55
N ASN A 172 -10.75 -12.51 -23.29
CA ASN A 172 -12.17 -12.78 -23.33
C ASN A 172 -12.89 -12.03 -22.20
N LYS A 173 -13.69 -11.04 -22.57
CA LYS A 173 -14.37 -10.12 -21.63
C LYS A 173 -15.37 -10.81 -20.71
N SER A 174 -15.86 -12.02 -21.04
CA SER A 174 -16.75 -12.78 -20.15
C SER A 174 -16.06 -13.20 -18.84
N TYR A 175 -14.73 -13.20 -18.81
CA TYR A 175 -13.94 -13.47 -17.62
C TYR A 175 -13.54 -12.21 -16.82
N LYS A 176 -13.87 -11.03 -17.32
CA LYS A 176 -13.66 -9.80 -16.55
C LYS A 176 -14.43 -9.89 -15.22
N PRO A 177 -13.80 -9.58 -14.07
CA PRO A 177 -14.51 -9.50 -12.78
C PRO A 177 -15.63 -8.44 -12.86
N THR A 178 -16.90 -8.85 -12.76
CA THR A 178 -18.07 -7.95 -12.86
C THR A 178 -18.63 -7.56 -11.49
N ASN A 179 -18.34 -8.35 -10.45
CA ASN A 179 -18.85 -8.13 -9.08
C ASN A 179 -17.94 -7.23 -8.23
N VAL A 180 -16.94 -6.60 -8.86
CA VAL A 180 -15.99 -5.70 -8.23
C VAL A 180 -16.23 -4.30 -8.78
N ALA A 181 -17.00 -3.49 -8.05
CA ALA A 181 -17.41 -2.16 -8.50
C ALA A 181 -16.22 -1.25 -8.82
N ASP A 182 -15.17 -1.34 -8.00
CA ASP A 182 -13.97 -0.51 -8.07
C ASP A 182 -12.79 -1.26 -8.71
N LEU A 183 -13.07 -2.09 -9.73
CA LEU A 183 -12.04 -2.82 -10.46
C LEU A 183 -11.14 -1.86 -11.24
N MET A 184 -9.93 -1.69 -10.76
CA MET A 184 -8.93 -0.83 -11.40
C MET A 184 -8.04 -1.60 -12.36
N VAL A 185 -7.62 -2.81 -11.97
CA VAL A 185 -6.75 -3.67 -12.78
C VAL A 185 -7.32 -5.09 -12.84
N TRP A 186 -7.32 -5.66 -14.02
CA TRP A 186 -7.66 -7.07 -14.22
C TRP A 186 -6.43 -7.83 -14.72
N GLN A 187 -5.91 -8.76 -13.90
CA GLN A 187 -4.91 -9.74 -14.34
C GLN A 187 -5.65 -10.90 -14.99
N TYR A 188 -5.50 -11.03 -16.31
CA TYR A 188 -6.30 -11.97 -17.08
C TYR A 188 -5.58 -13.25 -17.50
N THR A 189 -4.26 -13.29 -17.36
CA THR A 189 -3.44 -14.49 -17.60
C THR A 189 -2.07 -14.38 -16.96
N SER A 190 -1.50 -15.50 -16.56
CA SER A 190 -0.09 -15.67 -16.17
C SER A 190 0.77 -16.31 -17.27
N SER A 191 0.24 -16.43 -18.48
CA SER A 191 0.85 -17.13 -19.60
C SER A 191 1.01 -16.24 -20.86
N GLY A 192 1.11 -14.92 -20.65
CA GLY A 192 1.28 -13.96 -21.72
C GLY A 192 2.66 -14.04 -22.39
N VAL A 193 2.74 -13.88 -23.70
CA VAL A 193 3.98 -13.89 -24.45
C VAL A 193 4.06 -12.71 -25.40
N PHE A 194 5.24 -12.10 -25.47
CA PHE A 194 5.54 -11.09 -26.46
C PHE A 194 5.88 -11.72 -27.82
N PRO A 195 5.81 -10.96 -28.93
CA PRO A 195 6.13 -11.47 -30.29
C PRO A 195 7.55 -12.00 -30.44
N ALA A 196 8.49 -11.55 -29.59
CA ALA A 196 9.86 -12.06 -29.53
C ALA A 196 10.24 -12.32 -28.08
N LYS A 197 11.32 -13.08 -27.86
CA LYS A 197 11.86 -13.30 -26.51
C LYS A 197 12.28 -11.97 -25.89
N VAL A 198 11.63 -11.59 -24.80
CA VAL A 198 11.89 -10.35 -24.05
C VAL A 198 12.33 -10.62 -22.59
N SER A 199 12.31 -11.87 -22.14
CA SER A 199 12.74 -12.29 -20.82
C SER A 199 13.50 -13.59 -20.89
N THR A 200 14.42 -13.81 -19.95
CA THR A 200 15.19 -15.06 -19.83
C THR A 200 14.54 -16.04 -18.85
N GLY A 201 13.69 -15.54 -17.94
CA GLY A 201 12.99 -16.34 -16.95
C GLY A 201 11.58 -16.75 -17.34
N ASN A 202 10.95 -17.58 -16.51
CA ASN A 202 9.55 -18.06 -16.61
C ASN A 202 9.16 -18.59 -18.02
N GLY A 203 10.11 -19.19 -18.75
CA GLY A 203 9.85 -19.65 -20.13
C GLY A 203 9.41 -18.53 -21.09
N GLY A 204 9.75 -17.27 -20.79
CA GLY A 204 9.35 -16.08 -21.55
C GLY A 204 7.91 -15.65 -21.32
N LYS A 205 7.22 -16.18 -20.29
CA LYS A 205 5.84 -15.84 -19.94
C LYS A 205 5.78 -14.67 -18.98
N PHE A 206 4.70 -13.91 -19.08
CA PHE A 206 4.39 -12.76 -18.22
C PHE A 206 2.95 -12.82 -17.73
N ASP A 207 2.72 -12.25 -16.57
CA ASP A 207 1.39 -11.89 -16.11
C ASP A 207 0.94 -10.65 -16.87
N LEU A 208 -0.24 -10.75 -17.54
CA LEU A 208 -0.78 -9.67 -18.35
C LEU A 208 -2.03 -9.08 -17.69
N ASN A 209 -2.10 -7.75 -17.74
CA ASN A 209 -3.14 -7.00 -17.08
C ASN A 209 -3.77 -5.95 -18.00
N ILE A 210 -5.04 -5.66 -17.75
CA ILE A 210 -5.73 -4.46 -18.25
C ILE A 210 -5.85 -3.46 -17.09
N LEU A 211 -5.27 -2.29 -17.24
CA LEU A 211 -5.49 -1.16 -16.37
C LEU A 211 -6.60 -0.29 -16.96
N TYR A 212 -7.71 -0.16 -16.23
CA TYR A 212 -8.92 0.53 -16.68
C TYR A 212 -8.89 2.03 -16.42
N HIS A 213 -8.34 2.43 -15.28
CA HIS A 213 -8.23 3.84 -14.88
C HIS A 213 -7.01 4.05 -13.98
N ASP A 214 -6.54 5.28 -13.88
CA ASP A 214 -5.51 5.66 -12.93
C ASP A 214 -6.06 5.66 -11.51
N PHE A 215 -5.18 5.65 -10.53
CA PHE A 215 -5.58 5.98 -9.17
C PHE A 215 -6.34 7.31 -9.20
N PRO A 216 -7.45 7.41 -8.46
CA PRO A 216 -8.12 8.68 -8.30
C PRO A 216 -7.06 9.74 -8.00
N ALA A 217 -7.13 10.87 -8.69
CA ALA A 217 -6.35 12.01 -8.26
C ALA A 217 -6.56 12.07 -6.76
N THR A 218 -5.48 12.03 -5.96
CA THR A 218 -5.63 12.53 -4.61
C THR A 218 -6.23 13.89 -4.83
N VAL A 219 -7.48 14.10 -4.41
CA VAL A 219 -7.83 15.39 -3.91
C VAL A 219 -6.78 15.59 -2.81
N GLN A 220 -5.59 16.09 -3.16
CA GLN A 220 -4.94 16.99 -2.28
C GLN A 220 -6.05 18.02 -2.07
N LYS A 221 -6.81 17.91 -0.97
CA LYS A 221 -7.16 19.14 -0.33
C LYS A 221 -5.79 19.82 -0.24
N GLU A 222 -5.54 20.71 -1.17
CA GLU A 222 -4.75 21.88 -0.86
C GLU A 222 -5.45 22.40 0.40
N GLU A 223 -5.01 21.92 1.54
CA GLU A 223 -5.03 22.70 2.74
C GLU A 223 -4.10 23.88 2.45
N THR A 224 -4.56 24.83 1.61
CA THR A 224 -4.32 26.23 1.82
C THR A 224 -5.09 26.60 3.10
N THR A 225 -4.89 25.85 4.15
CA THR A 225 -5.09 26.36 5.48
C THR A 225 -3.85 27.23 5.73
N LYS A 226 -4.03 28.56 5.71
CA LYS A 226 -3.22 29.43 6.56
C LYS A 226 -2.96 28.59 7.81
N LYS A 227 -1.68 28.25 8.10
CA LYS A 227 -1.33 27.47 9.27
C LYS A 227 -1.87 28.20 10.49
N VAL A 228 -3.06 27.81 10.95
CA VAL A 228 -3.60 28.30 12.22
C VAL A 228 -2.68 27.72 13.27
N LYS A 229 -1.92 28.56 13.95
CA LYS A 229 -0.98 28.13 14.98
C LYS A 229 -1.74 27.29 16.03
N TYR A 230 -1.17 26.17 16.43
CA TYR A 230 -1.75 25.38 17.53
C TYR A 230 -1.70 26.18 18.83
N THR A 231 -2.84 26.47 19.38
CA THR A 231 -2.99 27.23 20.64
C THR A 231 -3.24 26.35 21.86
N GLY A 232 -3.40 25.04 21.65
CA GLY A 232 -3.61 24.07 22.71
C GLY A 232 -2.36 23.73 23.50
N LYS A 233 -2.53 23.07 24.63
CA LYS A 233 -1.41 22.57 25.46
C LYS A 233 -0.92 21.21 24.93
N PHE A 234 0.40 21.02 24.91
CA PHE A 234 1.00 19.72 24.61
C PHE A 234 0.94 18.77 25.82
N PRO A 235 0.86 17.46 25.58
CA PRO A 235 0.87 16.48 26.65
C PRO A 235 2.22 16.47 27.36
N LYS A 236 2.22 16.27 28.69
CA LYS A 236 3.40 15.87 29.44
C LYS A 236 3.58 14.38 29.30
N LEU A 237 4.80 13.90 29.10
CA LEU A 237 5.08 12.46 29.02
C LEU A 237 5.02 11.81 30.39
N PRO A 238 4.53 10.56 30.48
CA PRO A 238 4.53 9.80 31.73
C PRO A 238 5.96 9.41 32.15
N PRO A 239 6.20 8.96 33.39
CA PRO A 239 7.52 8.57 33.88
C PRO A 239 8.26 7.58 32.97
N ARG A 240 7.55 6.65 32.32
CA ARG A 240 8.12 5.71 31.35
C ARG A 240 8.54 6.35 30.01
N GLY A 241 8.29 7.65 29.83
CA GLY A 241 8.74 8.43 28.68
C GLY A 241 7.87 8.39 27.42
N TYR A 242 6.78 7.62 27.37
CA TYR A 242 5.90 7.55 26.21
C TYR A 242 4.48 7.07 26.54
N TYR A 243 3.50 7.41 25.67
CA TYR A 243 2.18 6.81 25.59
C TYR A 243 2.14 5.76 24.48
N ALA A 244 1.45 4.64 24.72
CA ALA A 244 1.24 3.58 23.75
C ALA A 244 -0.07 2.87 24.03
N PHE A 245 -0.64 2.23 23.02
CA PHE A 245 -1.73 1.28 23.19
C PHE A 245 -1.16 0.00 23.83
N LEU A 246 -1.71 -0.37 24.98
CA LEU A 246 -1.32 -1.56 25.72
C LEU A 246 -2.60 -2.32 26.07
N ASP A 247 -2.74 -3.53 25.56
CA ASP A 247 -3.86 -4.41 25.88
C ASP A 247 -3.92 -4.62 27.40
N GLY A 248 -5.08 -4.35 28.00
CA GLY A 248 -5.39 -4.64 29.40
C GLY A 248 -4.79 -3.69 30.46
N ILE A 249 -4.07 -2.62 30.06
CA ILE A 249 -3.60 -1.64 31.03
C ILE A 249 -4.61 -0.53 31.21
N THR A 250 -5.17 -0.46 32.42
CA THR A 250 -6.00 0.66 32.88
C THR A 250 -5.16 1.95 32.86
N VAL A 251 -5.66 2.96 32.14
CA VAL A 251 -5.04 4.29 32.11
C VAL A 251 -5.00 4.85 33.53
N LEU A 252 -3.83 5.13 34.04
CA LEU A 252 -3.66 5.77 35.34
C LEU A 252 -4.42 7.11 35.34
N LYS A 253 -5.16 7.40 36.40
CA LYS A 253 -6.02 8.58 36.55
C LYS A 253 -5.31 9.89 36.13
N ASN A 254 -4.00 9.98 36.36
CA ASN A 254 -3.16 11.15 36.07
C ASN A 254 -2.71 11.27 34.60
N THR A 255 -3.01 10.30 33.75
CA THR A 255 -2.61 10.33 32.32
C THR A 255 -3.75 10.70 31.40
N ARG A 256 -5.00 10.65 31.86
CA ARG A 256 -6.20 10.90 31.05
C ARG A 256 -6.19 12.29 30.41
N GLU A 257 -5.98 13.35 31.21
CA GLU A 257 -5.91 14.72 30.70
C GLU A 257 -4.77 14.93 29.69
N GLU A 258 -3.65 14.26 29.89
CA GLU A 258 -2.50 14.36 28.99
C GLU A 258 -2.78 13.67 27.67
N ILE A 259 -3.51 12.54 27.69
CA ILE A 259 -3.95 11.87 26.46
C ILE A 259 -5.02 12.70 25.74
N GLU A 260 -5.93 13.35 26.45
CA GLU A 260 -6.88 14.30 25.85
C GLU A 260 -6.16 15.45 25.12
N LYS A 261 -5.09 16.00 25.71
CA LYS A 261 -4.23 17.01 25.06
C LYS A 261 -3.58 16.45 23.79
N LEU A 262 -3.11 15.20 23.82
CA LEU A 262 -2.56 14.51 22.66
C LEU A 262 -3.61 14.33 21.57
N GLN A 263 -4.80 13.85 21.92
CA GLN A 263 -5.91 13.65 20.96
C GLN A 263 -6.32 14.98 20.32
N LYS A 264 -6.44 16.06 21.09
CA LYS A 264 -6.71 17.43 20.57
C LYS A 264 -5.61 17.90 19.62
N PHE A 265 -4.34 17.67 19.98
CA PHE A 265 -3.22 17.99 19.11
C PHE A 265 -3.29 17.19 17.80
N LEU A 266 -3.52 15.87 17.85
CA LEU A 266 -3.61 15.02 16.66
C LEU A 266 -4.78 15.42 15.76
N ASN A 267 -5.94 15.75 16.34
CA ASN A 267 -7.08 16.26 15.58
C ASN A 267 -6.71 17.54 14.81
N TRP A 268 -5.97 18.45 15.45
CA TRP A 268 -5.49 19.67 14.79
C TRP A 268 -4.37 19.38 13.77
N ALA A 269 -3.37 18.57 14.13
CA ALA A 269 -2.14 18.39 13.33
C ALA A 269 -2.36 17.57 12.05
N ILE A 270 -3.26 16.61 12.10
CA ILE A 270 -3.47 15.65 11.00
C ILE A 270 -4.93 15.50 10.59
N GLY A 271 -5.85 16.28 11.16
CA GLY A 271 -7.28 16.18 10.86
C GLY A 271 -7.91 14.87 11.32
N SER A 272 -7.30 14.18 12.31
CA SER A 272 -7.91 12.97 12.88
C SER A 272 -9.19 13.35 13.64
N LYS A 273 -10.24 12.58 13.46
CA LYS A 273 -11.52 12.81 14.15
C LYS A 273 -11.60 11.96 15.42
N LEU A 274 -10.58 12.05 16.29
CA LEU A 274 -10.55 11.32 17.55
C LEU A 274 -11.56 11.92 18.54
N GLU A 275 -12.27 11.07 19.26
CA GLU A 275 -12.90 11.45 20.51
C GLU A 275 -11.80 11.82 21.51
N THR A 276 -11.97 12.96 22.20
CA THR A 276 -10.99 13.41 23.21
C THR A 276 -11.39 12.85 24.57
N ASP A 277 -11.39 11.52 24.67
CA ASP A 277 -11.86 10.75 25.82
C ASP A 277 -10.75 10.39 26.83
N GLY A 278 -9.51 10.78 26.51
CA GLY A 278 -8.34 10.50 27.35
C GLY A 278 -7.93 9.03 27.36
N LYS A 279 -8.36 8.23 26.40
CA LYS A 279 -7.97 6.82 26.26
C LYS A 279 -7.00 6.68 25.09
N TYR A 280 -5.87 6.07 25.35
CA TYR A 280 -4.92 5.72 24.28
C TYR A 280 -5.30 4.36 23.68
N GLY A 281 -6.37 4.35 22.88
CA GLY A 281 -6.83 3.17 22.17
C GLY A 281 -6.22 3.06 20.76
N GLU A 282 -6.64 2.07 20.01
CA GLU A 282 -6.17 1.77 18.64
C GLU A 282 -6.29 3.00 17.72
N LYS A 283 -7.41 3.73 17.75
CA LYS A 283 -7.58 4.95 16.95
C LYS A 283 -6.55 6.04 17.29
N THR A 284 -6.16 6.16 18.56
CA THR A 284 -5.14 7.13 19.00
C THR A 284 -3.75 6.66 18.57
N GLU A 285 -3.44 5.36 18.64
CA GLU A 285 -2.21 4.78 18.12
C GLU A 285 -2.06 5.00 16.62
N ASP A 286 -3.13 4.76 15.85
CA ASP A 286 -3.16 5.01 14.42
C ASP A 286 -2.89 6.49 14.08
N ALA A 287 -3.53 7.40 14.80
CA ALA A 287 -3.30 8.84 14.62
C ALA A 287 -1.86 9.25 14.96
N VAL A 288 -1.26 8.67 16.00
CA VAL A 288 0.16 8.88 16.34
C VAL A 288 1.05 8.35 15.22
N SER A 289 0.76 7.17 14.68
CA SER A 289 1.49 6.58 13.57
C SER A 289 1.47 7.48 12.31
N ILE A 290 0.30 8.03 11.98
CA ILE A 290 0.14 9.00 10.88
C ILE A 290 0.95 10.27 11.16
N PHE A 291 0.91 10.80 12.39
CA PHE A 291 1.69 11.98 12.76
C PHE A 291 3.19 11.71 12.69
N GLN A 292 3.67 10.57 13.20
CA GLN A 292 5.07 10.15 13.10
C GLN A 292 5.53 10.08 11.65
N SER A 293 4.71 9.50 10.77
CA SER A 293 4.98 9.47 9.32
C SER A 293 5.14 10.87 8.74
N LYS A 294 4.19 11.78 8.99
CA LYS A 294 4.27 13.18 8.50
C LYS A 294 5.52 13.90 9.00
N CYS A 295 6.00 13.55 10.19
CA CYS A 295 7.20 14.12 10.79
C CYS A 295 8.49 13.36 10.44
N LYS A 296 8.44 12.34 9.58
CA LYS A 296 9.56 11.46 9.21
C LYS A 296 10.25 10.82 10.43
N LEU A 297 9.46 10.45 11.43
CA LEU A 297 9.90 9.70 12.60
C LEU A 297 9.72 8.19 12.37
N LYS A 298 10.36 7.37 13.25
CA LYS A 298 10.02 5.95 13.32
C LYS A 298 8.54 5.80 13.66
N ILE A 299 7.81 5.03 12.83
CA ILE A 299 6.37 4.78 13.00
C ILE A 299 6.21 3.58 13.92
N ASP A 300 6.10 3.80 15.22
CA ASP A 300 5.93 2.75 16.21
C ASP A 300 4.64 2.89 17.05
N GLY A 301 3.80 3.86 16.67
CA GLY A 301 2.55 4.13 17.37
C GLY A 301 2.73 4.65 18.80
N LYS A 302 3.96 4.93 19.24
CA LYS A 302 4.26 5.41 20.60
C LYS A 302 4.53 6.90 20.62
N PHE A 303 3.73 7.66 21.36
CA PHE A 303 3.98 9.09 21.50
C PHE A 303 5.00 9.36 22.62
N GLY A 304 6.29 9.40 22.25
CA GLY A 304 7.41 9.64 23.15
C GLY A 304 8.11 10.97 22.92
N ALA A 305 9.32 11.12 23.50
CA ALA A 305 10.09 12.36 23.46
C ALA A 305 10.34 12.88 22.02
N LYS A 306 10.65 11.99 21.08
CA LYS A 306 10.85 12.37 19.66
C LYS A 306 9.56 12.89 19.03
N SER A 307 8.42 12.24 19.26
CA SER A 307 7.11 12.68 18.78
C SER A 307 6.69 14.01 19.41
N LEU A 308 6.93 14.20 20.70
CA LEU A 308 6.64 15.46 21.38
C LEU A 308 7.52 16.61 20.88
N LYS A 309 8.82 16.37 20.63
CA LYS A 309 9.71 17.36 20.02
C LYS A 309 9.21 17.74 18.63
N ALA A 310 8.85 16.77 17.81
CA ALA A 310 8.29 17.01 16.49
C ALA A 310 6.96 17.78 16.55
N ALA A 311 6.07 17.45 17.49
CA ALA A 311 4.80 18.15 17.70
C ALA A 311 5.02 19.65 17.99
N LYS A 312 5.95 19.98 18.87
CA LYS A 312 6.31 21.37 19.19
C LYS A 312 6.92 22.14 17.99
N LEU A 313 7.63 21.45 17.10
CA LEU A 313 8.18 22.05 15.87
C LEU A 313 7.09 22.18 14.79
N PHE A 314 6.21 21.19 14.67
CA PHE A 314 5.11 21.17 13.70
C PHE A 314 4.09 22.30 13.93
N SER A 315 3.97 22.78 15.16
CA SER A 315 3.02 23.82 15.57
C SER A 315 3.57 25.27 15.47
N LYS A 316 4.83 25.43 15.08
CA LYS A 316 5.46 26.75 14.85
C LYS A 316 5.20 27.24 13.42
#